data_af60b4c215de5907730d8dd32e16834c
#
_entry.id   af60b4c215de5907730d8dd32e16834c
#
_cell.length_a   1.000
_cell.length_b   1.000
_cell.length_c   1.000
_cell.angle_alpha   90.00
_cell.angle_beta   90.00
_cell.angle_gamma   90.00
#
_symmetry.space_group_name_H-M   'P 1'
#
loop_
_entity.id
_entity.type
_entity.pdbx_description
1 polymer ?
#
loop_
_entity_poly.entity_id
_entity_poly.type
_entity_poly.pdbx_seq_one_letter_code
_entity_poly.pdbx_strand_id
1 'polypeptide(L)'
;MDAPSIFTRKKVAYACATLCCLLWGSSYPAIKSGYELFQIATDDVPSKIVFAGYRFLFAGALLLLFALAQRKPIARLNSRQCGQLAILGVTQTSIQYIFFYVGLAFTTGVKGSIMNATGTFFSVLLAHFIYQNDRLSYNKAVGCILGFAGVMLVNVNHSLSDFSFVWQGDGFVVLAAFILSAATLYGKRISQTVDPTVMTGWQLAFGGLVLVGGGYLTGGTLAVHSAAAALVLAYLTLLSSIAFALWSVLLKHNRVSMIAPFNFVVPVAGTVLSAIFLGENILELKYAVALALVHRDLVGK
;
A
#
# COMPACT_ATOMS: atom_id res chain seq x y z
N MET A 1 2.19 -28.58 19.47
CA MET A 1 2.69 -28.03 18.19
C MET A 1 1.48 -27.55 17.43
N ASP A 2 1.27 -26.26 17.30
CA ASP A 2 0.16 -25.71 16.53
C ASP A 2 0.30 -26.12 15.07
N ALA A 3 -0.81 -26.51 14.43
CA ALA A 3 -0.82 -26.88 13.03
C ALA A 3 -0.25 -25.72 12.18
N PRO A 4 0.58 -26.00 11.18
CA PRO A 4 1.17 -24.95 10.35
C PRO A 4 0.06 -24.11 9.73
N SER A 5 0.18 -22.78 9.87
CA SER A 5 -0.81 -21.84 9.32
C SER A 5 -0.99 -22.08 7.81
N ILE A 6 -2.24 -22.06 7.36
CA ILE A 6 -2.58 -22.23 5.93
C ILE A 6 -1.84 -21.20 5.06
N PHE A 7 -1.49 -20.02 5.61
CA PHE A 7 -0.75 -18.96 4.93
C PHE A 7 0.74 -19.27 4.69
N THR A 8 1.27 -20.38 5.24
CA THR A 8 2.61 -20.89 4.90
C THR A 8 2.63 -21.68 3.59
N ARG A 9 1.47 -22.12 3.10
CA ARG A 9 1.36 -22.84 1.82
C ARG A 9 1.57 -21.84 0.67
N LYS A 10 2.60 -22.06 -0.18
CA LYS A 10 2.96 -21.14 -1.27
C LYS A 10 1.76 -20.72 -2.14
N LYS A 11 0.93 -21.68 -2.57
CA LYS A 11 -0.25 -21.38 -3.40
C LYS A 11 -1.22 -20.42 -2.72
N VAL A 12 -1.50 -20.63 -1.43
CA VAL A 12 -2.38 -19.75 -0.63
C VAL A 12 -1.74 -18.38 -0.45
N ALA A 13 -0.45 -18.35 -0.09
CA ALA A 13 0.29 -17.09 0.09
C ALA A 13 0.28 -16.24 -1.19
N TYR A 14 0.53 -16.85 -2.34
CA TYR A 14 0.54 -16.18 -3.64
C TYR A 14 -0.86 -15.69 -4.05
N ALA A 15 -1.89 -16.53 -3.90
CA ALA A 15 -3.27 -16.12 -4.17
C ALA A 15 -3.70 -14.94 -3.30
N CYS A 16 -3.40 -14.98 -1.99
CA CYS A 16 -3.70 -13.90 -1.06
C CYS A 16 -2.90 -12.62 -1.37
N ALA A 17 -1.61 -12.74 -1.72
CA ALA A 17 -0.80 -11.58 -2.10
C ALA A 17 -1.33 -10.93 -3.39
N THR A 18 -1.69 -11.74 -4.39
CA THR A 18 -2.33 -11.25 -5.62
C THR A 18 -3.64 -10.53 -5.31
N LEU A 19 -4.50 -11.11 -4.45
CA LEU A 19 -5.74 -10.48 -4.02
C LEU A 19 -5.49 -9.11 -3.36
N CYS A 20 -4.54 -9.02 -2.43
CA CYS A 20 -4.17 -7.73 -1.82
C CYS A 20 -3.75 -6.70 -2.87
N CYS A 21 -2.95 -7.11 -3.85
CA CYS A 21 -2.45 -6.21 -4.90
C CYS A 21 -3.58 -5.78 -5.86
N LEU A 22 -4.50 -6.67 -6.21
CA LEU A 22 -5.70 -6.32 -6.98
C LEU A 22 -6.61 -5.34 -6.23
N LEU A 23 -6.81 -5.57 -4.92
CA LEU A 23 -7.54 -4.63 -4.06
C LEU A 23 -6.85 -3.26 -4.03
N TRP A 24 -5.54 -3.20 -3.81
CA TRP A 24 -4.82 -1.92 -3.86
C TRP A 24 -4.84 -1.29 -5.25
N GLY A 25 -4.73 -2.07 -6.33
CA GLY A 25 -4.88 -1.59 -7.69
C GLY A 25 -6.26 -0.95 -7.93
N SER A 26 -7.33 -1.58 -7.46
CA SER A 26 -8.69 -1.04 -7.59
C SER A 26 -8.93 0.24 -6.76
N SER A 27 -8.06 0.53 -5.79
CA SER A 27 -8.16 1.78 -5.02
C SER A 27 -7.86 3.03 -5.87
N TYR A 28 -7.08 2.93 -6.95
CA TYR A 28 -6.74 4.09 -7.79
C TYR A 28 -7.98 4.74 -8.43
N PRO A 29 -8.80 4.01 -9.23
CA PRO A 29 -10.02 4.60 -9.76
C PRO A 29 -10.99 5.02 -8.65
N ALA A 30 -11.13 4.24 -7.57
CA ALA A 30 -12.03 4.56 -6.48
C ALA A 30 -11.61 5.83 -5.71
N ILE A 31 -10.30 6.08 -5.52
CA ILE A 31 -9.81 7.32 -4.92
C ILE A 31 -10.10 8.51 -5.84
N LYS A 32 -9.87 8.37 -7.15
CA LYS A 32 -10.17 9.42 -8.13
C LYS A 32 -11.65 9.78 -8.11
N SER A 33 -12.53 8.79 -8.22
CA SER A 33 -13.99 9.01 -8.07
C SER A 33 -14.35 9.59 -6.70
N GLY A 34 -13.65 9.18 -5.65
CA GLY A 34 -13.82 9.76 -4.31
C GLY A 34 -13.54 11.25 -4.30
N TYR A 35 -12.43 11.71 -4.87
CA TYR A 35 -12.11 13.14 -4.93
C TYR A 35 -13.17 13.93 -5.67
N GLU A 36 -13.71 13.43 -6.78
CA GLU A 36 -14.80 14.07 -7.53
C GLU A 36 -16.08 14.13 -6.68
N LEU A 37 -16.49 13.03 -6.06
CA LEU A 37 -17.72 12.94 -5.26
C LEU A 37 -17.66 13.77 -3.96
N PHE A 38 -16.49 13.94 -3.37
CA PHE A 38 -16.27 14.80 -2.21
C PHE A 38 -15.89 16.23 -2.58
N GLN A 39 -15.85 16.55 -3.89
CA GLN A 39 -15.51 17.88 -4.43
C GLN A 39 -14.12 18.38 -3.98
N ILE A 40 -13.16 17.47 -3.88
CA ILE A 40 -11.78 17.79 -3.50
C ILE A 40 -11.02 18.24 -4.75
N ALA A 41 -10.53 19.48 -4.75
CA ALA A 41 -9.78 20.03 -5.87
C ALA A 41 -8.45 19.30 -6.10
N THR A 42 -7.92 19.38 -7.33
CA THR A 42 -6.71 18.65 -7.73
C THR A 42 -5.46 19.08 -6.93
N ASP A 43 -5.39 20.33 -6.53
CA ASP A 43 -4.30 20.95 -5.77
C ASP A 43 -4.55 20.94 -4.24
N ASP A 44 -5.76 20.54 -3.78
CA ASP A 44 -6.10 20.49 -2.37
C ASP A 44 -5.51 19.25 -1.68
N VAL A 45 -4.21 19.29 -1.42
CA VAL A 45 -3.49 18.23 -0.69
C VAL A 45 -4.02 18.04 0.73
N PRO A 46 -4.33 19.09 1.53
CA PRO A 46 -4.89 18.94 2.86
C PRO A 46 -6.19 18.13 2.90
N SER A 47 -7.16 18.40 2.05
CA SER A 47 -8.42 17.65 1.99
C SER A 47 -8.20 16.20 1.52
N LYS A 48 -7.26 15.94 0.62
CA LYS A 48 -6.85 14.57 0.25
C LYS A 48 -6.28 13.80 1.44
N ILE A 49 -5.50 14.47 2.30
CA ILE A 49 -4.96 13.89 3.54
C ILE A 49 -6.10 13.58 4.53
N VAL A 50 -7.09 14.48 4.69
CA VAL A 50 -8.28 14.24 5.52
C VAL A 50 -9.07 13.02 5.00
N PHE A 51 -9.32 12.96 3.69
CA PHE A 51 -10.01 11.83 3.05
C PHE A 51 -9.30 10.50 3.29
N ALA A 52 -7.98 10.45 3.08
CA ALA A 52 -7.18 9.29 3.39
C ALA A 52 -7.20 8.94 4.88
N GLY A 53 -7.16 9.94 5.75
CA GLY A 53 -7.24 9.78 7.19
C GLY A 53 -8.52 9.10 7.64
N TYR A 54 -9.69 9.55 7.17
CA TYR A 54 -10.97 8.89 7.47
C TYR A 54 -11.03 7.46 6.94
N ARG A 55 -10.56 7.23 5.71
CA ARG A 55 -10.45 5.88 5.14
C ARG A 55 -9.69 4.94 6.09
N PHE A 56 -8.53 5.35 6.57
CA PHE A 56 -7.69 4.51 7.42
C PHE A 56 -8.20 4.43 8.86
N LEU A 57 -8.74 5.51 9.40
CA LEU A 57 -9.36 5.52 10.72
C LEU A 57 -10.52 4.51 10.80
N PHE A 58 -11.43 4.56 9.83
CA PHE A 58 -12.54 3.61 9.77
C PHE A 58 -12.08 2.19 9.46
N ALA A 59 -11.05 2.01 8.62
CA ALA A 59 -10.47 0.69 8.37
C ALA A 59 -9.86 0.09 9.62
N GLY A 60 -9.16 0.89 10.42
CA GLY A 60 -8.60 0.47 11.70
C GLY A 60 -9.70 0.12 12.70
N ALA A 61 -10.73 0.97 12.83
CA ALA A 61 -11.87 0.71 13.69
C ALA A 61 -12.60 -0.60 13.31
N LEU A 62 -12.84 -0.82 12.01
CA LEU A 62 -13.48 -2.04 11.50
C LEU A 62 -12.66 -3.29 11.84
N LEU A 63 -11.33 -3.24 11.70
CA LEU A 63 -10.45 -4.35 12.07
C LEU A 63 -10.45 -4.62 13.58
N LEU A 64 -10.48 -3.57 14.40
CA LEU A 64 -10.56 -3.74 15.86
C LEU A 64 -11.90 -4.33 16.27
N LEU A 65 -13.02 -3.90 15.67
CA LEU A 65 -14.33 -4.49 15.89
C LEU A 65 -14.36 -5.98 15.46
N PHE A 66 -13.78 -6.28 14.31
CA PHE A 66 -13.65 -7.67 13.84
C PHE A 66 -12.77 -8.51 14.78
N ALA A 67 -11.66 -7.98 15.26
CA ALA A 67 -10.82 -8.66 16.25
C ALA A 67 -11.55 -8.88 17.57
N LEU A 68 -12.35 -7.91 18.02
CA LEU A 68 -13.19 -8.03 19.21
C LEU A 68 -14.26 -9.13 19.04
N ALA A 69 -14.93 -9.18 17.89
CA ALA A 69 -15.89 -10.24 17.56
C ALA A 69 -15.24 -11.63 17.57
N GLN A 70 -13.96 -11.72 17.20
CA GLN A 70 -13.15 -12.94 17.31
C GLN A 70 -12.60 -13.19 18.72
N ARG A 71 -12.98 -12.40 19.71
CA ARG A 71 -12.49 -12.45 21.11
C ARG A 71 -10.97 -12.29 21.24
N LYS A 72 -10.32 -11.61 20.29
CA LYS A 72 -8.89 -11.29 20.36
C LYS A 72 -8.63 -10.20 21.40
N PRO A 73 -7.48 -10.22 22.09
CA PRO A 73 -7.18 -9.27 23.18
C PRO A 73 -6.76 -7.90 22.63
N ILE A 74 -7.70 -7.11 22.14
CA ILE A 74 -7.43 -5.79 21.54
C ILE A 74 -6.88 -4.76 22.55
N ALA A 75 -7.25 -4.88 23.83
CA ALA A 75 -6.86 -3.96 24.90
C ALA A 75 -5.73 -4.51 25.80
N ARG A 76 -5.32 -5.78 25.62
CA ARG A 76 -4.26 -6.40 26.45
C ARG A 76 -2.88 -6.15 25.85
N LEU A 77 -2.56 -4.88 25.62
CA LEU A 77 -1.28 -4.42 25.09
C LEU A 77 -0.49 -3.81 26.25
N ASN A 78 0.78 -4.17 26.38
CA ASN A 78 1.66 -3.52 27.31
C ASN A 78 2.14 -2.16 26.75
N SER A 79 2.69 -1.29 27.60
CA SER A 79 3.13 0.05 27.21
C SER A 79 4.12 0.05 26.04
N ARG A 80 5.00 -0.96 25.97
CA ARG A 80 5.94 -1.12 24.86
C ARG A 80 5.24 -1.42 23.55
N GLN A 81 4.25 -2.33 23.56
CA GLN A 81 3.45 -2.66 22.37
C GLN A 81 2.62 -1.45 21.91
N CYS A 82 2.01 -0.70 22.85
CA CYS A 82 1.30 0.54 22.50
C CYS A 82 2.22 1.53 21.79
N GLY A 83 3.43 1.76 22.32
CA GLY A 83 4.42 2.63 21.69
C GLY A 83 4.85 2.12 20.31
N GLN A 84 5.06 0.81 20.16
CA GLN A 84 5.41 0.20 18.88
C GLN A 84 4.29 0.38 17.83
N LEU A 85 3.03 0.21 18.22
CA LEU A 85 1.88 0.39 17.34
C LEU A 85 1.66 1.85 16.96
N ALA A 86 1.88 2.79 17.89
CA ALA A 86 1.82 4.22 17.60
C ALA A 86 2.92 4.62 16.60
N ILE A 87 4.16 4.20 16.82
CA ILE A 87 5.27 4.43 15.88
C ILE A 87 4.94 3.83 14.51
N LEU A 88 4.43 2.59 14.46
CA LEU A 88 4.07 1.94 13.22
C LEU A 88 2.95 2.71 12.49
N GLY A 89 1.91 3.15 13.21
CA GLY A 89 0.80 3.93 12.64
C GLY A 89 1.28 5.27 12.09
N VAL A 90 2.08 6.00 12.86
CA VAL A 90 2.64 7.29 12.44
C VAL A 90 3.57 7.13 11.24
N THR A 91 4.46 6.15 11.25
CA THR A 91 5.43 5.97 10.15
C THR A 91 4.79 5.40 8.89
N GLN A 92 4.07 4.28 9.01
CA GLN A 92 3.53 3.55 7.87
C GLN A 92 2.28 4.19 7.27
N THR A 93 1.45 4.84 8.09
CA THR A 93 0.19 5.42 7.62
C THR A 93 0.27 6.93 7.51
N SER A 94 0.82 7.66 8.51
CA SER A 94 0.78 9.12 8.45
C SER A 94 1.95 9.69 7.63
N ILE A 95 3.19 9.52 8.09
CA ILE A 95 4.37 10.15 7.46
C ILE A 95 4.53 9.67 6.01
N GLN A 96 4.40 8.36 5.78
CA GLN A 96 4.49 7.79 4.44
C GLN A 96 3.46 8.42 3.48
N TYR A 97 2.19 8.53 3.89
CA TYR A 97 1.15 9.09 3.04
C TYR A 97 1.29 10.60 2.84
N ILE A 98 1.76 11.35 3.85
CA ILE A 98 2.06 12.78 3.69
C ILE A 98 3.12 12.97 2.62
N PHE A 99 4.26 12.29 2.71
CA PHE A 99 5.30 12.36 1.68
C PHE A 99 4.81 11.91 0.31
N PHE A 100 3.97 10.87 0.26
CA PHE A 100 3.40 10.37 -0.98
C PHE A 100 2.48 11.40 -1.65
N TYR A 101 1.53 11.98 -0.91
CA TYR A 101 0.59 12.95 -1.46
C TYR A 101 1.26 14.29 -1.80
N VAL A 102 2.15 14.79 -0.94
CA VAL A 102 2.93 15.97 -1.25
C VAL A 102 3.82 15.74 -2.49
N GLY A 103 4.50 14.59 -2.54
CA GLY A 103 5.30 14.22 -3.71
C GLY A 103 4.48 14.18 -5.01
N LEU A 104 3.29 13.58 -4.98
CA LEU A 104 2.39 13.54 -6.14
C LEU A 104 1.89 14.92 -6.60
N ALA A 105 1.88 15.92 -5.73
CA ALA A 105 1.53 17.28 -6.12
C ALA A 105 2.61 17.95 -7.01
N PHE A 106 3.87 17.48 -6.95
CA PHE A 106 5.00 18.02 -7.69
C PHE A 106 5.55 17.08 -8.77
N THR A 107 4.93 15.93 -9.00
CA THR A 107 5.32 14.99 -10.06
C THR A 107 4.10 14.49 -10.83
N THR A 108 4.33 13.87 -11.99
CA THR A 108 3.24 13.27 -12.76
C THR A 108 2.83 11.91 -12.13
N GLY A 109 1.57 11.51 -12.32
CA GLY A 109 1.09 10.20 -11.85
C GLY A 109 1.92 9.03 -12.38
N VAL A 110 2.42 9.13 -13.62
CA VAL A 110 3.32 8.15 -14.25
C VAL A 110 4.63 8.06 -13.50
N LYS A 111 5.34 9.18 -13.29
CA LYS A 111 6.59 9.20 -12.53
C LYS A 111 6.37 8.75 -11.09
N GLY A 112 5.30 9.22 -10.43
CA GLY A 112 4.94 8.80 -9.08
C GLY A 112 4.72 7.30 -8.95
N SER A 113 4.06 6.66 -9.91
CA SER A 113 3.87 5.20 -9.94
C SER A 113 5.20 4.45 -10.06
N ILE A 114 6.09 4.90 -10.96
CA ILE A 114 7.42 4.31 -11.14
C ILE A 114 8.28 4.48 -9.87
N MET A 115 8.31 5.69 -9.30
CA MET A 115 9.08 5.97 -8.09
C MET A 115 8.55 5.18 -6.89
N ASN A 116 7.24 5.05 -6.74
CA ASN A 116 6.63 4.24 -5.68
C ASN A 116 6.98 2.74 -5.80
N ALA A 117 7.12 2.21 -7.01
CA ALA A 117 7.52 0.82 -7.25
C ALA A 117 8.93 0.49 -6.72
N THR A 118 9.79 1.50 -6.50
CA THR A 118 11.10 1.33 -5.84
C THR A 118 10.99 0.76 -4.43
N GLY A 119 9.83 0.89 -3.77
CA GLY A 119 9.56 0.30 -2.47
C GLY A 119 9.75 -1.23 -2.43
N THR A 120 9.52 -1.92 -3.54
CA THR A 120 9.78 -3.36 -3.62
C THR A 120 11.29 -3.65 -3.48
N PHE A 121 12.15 -2.87 -4.14
CA PHE A 121 13.60 -3.00 -3.99
C PHE A 121 14.03 -2.72 -2.55
N PHE A 122 13.53 -1.64 -1.95
CA PHE A 122 13.83 -1.31 -0.55
C PHE A 122 13.38 -2.43 0.39
N SER A 123 12.20 -3.00 0.18
CA SER A 123 11.70 -4.10 1.00
C SER A 123 12.60 -5.34 0.92
N VAL A 124 13.03 -5.73 -0.28
CA VAL A 124 13.91 -6.89 -0.49
C VAL A 124 15.32 -6.62 0.05
N LEU A 125 15.83 -5.40 -0.19
CA LEU A 125 17.16 -4.99 0.27
C LEU A 125 17.22 -4.90 1.81
N LEU A 126 16.26 -4.23 2.43
CA LEU A 126 16.17 -4.14 3.89
C LEU A 126 15.97 -5.51 4.54
N ALA A 127 15.18 -6.41 3.91
CA ALA A 127 15.02 -7.77 4.40
C ALA A 127 16.34 -8.55 4.42
N HIS A 128 17.21 -8.33 3.41
CA HIS A 128 18.54 -8.93 3.34
C HIS A 128 19.41 -8.59 4.56
N PHE A 129 19.37 -7.35 5.01
CA PHE A 129 20.17 -6.89 6.15
C PHE A 129 19.52 -7.21 7.50
N ILE A 130 18.19 -7.21 7.59
CA ILE A 130 17.46 -7.38 8.86
C ILE A 130 17.21 -8.84 9.20
N TYR A 131 16.94 -9.70 8.18
CA TYR A 131 16.56 -11.09 8.39
C TYR A 131 17.59 -12.07 7.82
N GLN A 132 18.26 -12.82 8.70
CA GLN A 132 19.28 -13.81 8.29
C GLN A 132 18.72 -14.89 7.35
N ASN A 133 17.44 -15.23 7.47
CA ASN A 133 16.76 -16.24 6.66
C ASN A 133 16.15 -15.69 5.35
N ASP A 134 16.35 -14.39 5.07
CA ASP A 134 15.78 -13.71 3.89
C ASP A 134 16.85 -12.96 3.08
N ARG A 135 18.01 -13.57 2.90
CA ARG A 135 19.13 -12.98 2.14
C ARG A 135 18.80 -12.83 0.66
N LEU A 136 19.34 -11.78 0.07
CA LEU A 136 19.27 -11.51 -1.37
C LEU A 136 19.97 -12.67 -2.12
N SER A 137 19.34 -13.16 -3.17
CA SER A 137 19.89 -14.11 -4.12
C SER A 137 19.81 -13.57 -5.54
N TYR A 138 20.57 -14.14 -6.46
CA TYR A 138 20.54 -13.74 -7.87
C TYR A 138 19.11 -13.76 -8.44
N ASN A 139 18.35 -14.82 -8.19
CA ASN A 139 16.98 -14.95 -8.67
C ASN A 139 16.06 -13.84 -8.14
N LYS A 140 16.23 -13.44 -6.86
CA LYS A 140 15.45 -12.34 -6.27
C LYS A 140 15.81 -10.98 -6.90
N ALA A 141 17.10 -10.75 -7.17
CA ALA A 141 17.55 -9.53 -7.84
C ALA A 141 17.01 -9.44 -9.27
N VAL A 142 17.13 -10.52 -10.04
CA VAL A 142 16.59 -10.61 -11.40
C VAL A 142 15.07 -10.43 -11.40
N GLY A 143 14.35 -11.08 -10.47
CA GLY A 143 12.91 -10.91 -10.31
C GLY A 143 12.52 -9.46 -10.05
N CYS A 144 13.17 -8.78 -9.12
CA CYS A 144 12.91 -7.36 -8.87
C CYS A 144 13.14 -6.48 -10.11
N ILE A 145 14.21 -6.73 -10.87
CA ILE A 145 14.51 -6.00 -12.11
C ILE A 145 13.40 -6.24 -13.16
N LEU A 146 12.98 -7.48 -13.36
CA LEU A 146 11.92 -7.81 -14.31
C LEU A 146 10.57 -7.22 -13.91
N GLY A 147 10.20 -7.30 -12.63
CA GLY A 147 8.97 -6.71 -12.12
C GLY A 147 8.95 -5.19 -12.29
N PHE A 148 10.07 -4.52 -12.00
CA PHE A 148 10.21 -3.08 -12.20
C PHE A 148 10.18 -2.69 -13.67
N ALA A 149 10.83 -3.47 -14.56
CA ALA A 149 10.75 -3.27 -16.00
C ALA A 149 9.29 -3.37 -16.49
N GLY A 150 8.49 -4.28 -15.94
CA GLY A 150 7.06 -4.36 -16.20
C GLY A 150 6.31 -3.09 -15.79
N VAL A 151 6.60 -2.53 -14.61
CA VAL A 151 6.02 -1.26 -14.15
C VAL A 151 6.43 -0.11 -15.07
N MET A 152 7.71 -0.04 -15.46
CA MET A 152 8.20 0.95 -16.42
C MET A 152 7.43 0.87 -17.73
N LEU A 153 7.29 -0.32 -18.29
CA LEU A 153 6.65 -0.54 -19.59
C LEU A 153 5.17 -0.08 -19.60
N VAL A 154 4.44 -0.33 -18.51
CA VAL A 154 3.03 0.12 -18.39
C VAL A 154 2.93 1.64 -18.33
N ASN A 155 3.89 2.28 -17.67
CA ASN A 155 3.84 3.70 -17.36
C ASN A 155 4.60 4.57 -18.39
N VAL A 156 5.38 3.96 -19.30
CA VAL A 156 6.08 4.71 -20.37
C VAL A 156 5.08 5.11 -21.46
N ASN A 157 4.74 6.38 -21.47
CA ASN A 157 4.05 7.05 -22.56
C ASN A 157 5.02 8.07 -23.22
N HIS A 158 4.67 8.61 -24.39
CA HIS A 158 5.47 9.58 -25.16
C HIS A 158 5.93 10.83 -24.37
N SER A 159 5.40 11.05 -23.16
CA SER A 159 5.73 12.18 -22.28
C SER A 159 6.98 11.98 -21.42
N LEU A 160 7.72 10.88 -21.54
CA LEU A 160 8.98 10.64 -20.82
C LEU A 160 10.21 11.31 -21.44
N SER A 161 10.04 12.10 -22.51
CA SER A 161 11.14 12.86 -23.13
C SER A 161 11.76 13.90 -22.19
N ASP A 162 11.06 14.31 -21.13
CA ASP A 162 11.53 15.26 -20.11
C ASP A 162 11.73 14.57 -18.76
N PHE A 163 12.81 13.82 -18.63
CA PHE A 163 13.19 13.13 -17.38
C PHE A 163 13.93 14.09 -16.43
N SER A 164 13.36 15.26 -16.16
CA SER A 164 13.87 16.12 -15.09
C SER A 164 13.46 15.58 -13.73
N PHE A 165 14.43 15.24 -12.89
CA PHE A 165 14.17 14.78 -11.52
C PHE A 165 13.81 15.99 -10.63
N VAL A 166 12.61 15.96 -10.04
CA VAL A 166 12.13 17.01 -9.12
C VAL A 166 12.20 16.46 -7.70
N TRP A 167 13.08 17.01 -6.86
CA TRP A 167 13.29 16.51 -5.49
C TRP A 167 12.00 16.50 -4.66
N GLN A 168 11.22 17.58 -4.69
CA GLN A 168 9.95 17.69 -3.95
C GLN A 168 8.86 16.77 -4.48
N GLY A 169 8.94 16.33 -5.74
CA GLY A 169 8.04 15.37 -6.36
C GLY A 169 8.60 13.95 -6.26
N ASP A 170 9.52 13.63 -7.16
CA ASP A 170 10.06 12.28 -7.34
C ASP A 170 10.81 11.79 -6.09
N GLY A 171 11.61 12.65 -5.46
CA GLY A 171 12.36 12.35 -4.25
C GLY A 171 11.46 12.05 -3.05
N PHE A 172 10.36 12.80 -2.89
CA PHE A 172 9.40 12.57 -1.81
C PHE A 172 8.64 11.25 -1.99
N VAL A 173 8.29 10.87 -3.22
CA VAL A 173 7.66 9.57 -3.49
C VAL A 173 8.63 8.42 -3.22
N VAL A 174 9.91 8.55 -3.59
CA VAL A 174 10.94 7.54 -3.26
C VAL A 174 11.14 7.44 -1.74
N LEU A 175 11.16 8.57 -1.04
CA LEU A 175 11.25 8.59 0.42
C LEU A 175 10.02 7.93 1.07
N ALA A 176 8.82 8.21 0.57
CA ALA A 176 7.61 7.54 1.01
C ALA A 176 7.68 6.01 0.81
N ALA A 177 8.19 5.56 -0.34
CA ALA A 177 8.39 4.16 -0.65
C ALA A 177 9.42 3.49 0.29
N PHE A 178 10.50 4.20 0.63
CA PHE A 178 11.48 3.73 1.61
C PHE A 178 10.87 3.62 3.02
N ILE A 179 10.15 4.66 3.48
CA ILE A 179 9.48 4.68 4.78
C ILE A 179 8.47 3.52 4.88
N LEU A 180 7.65 3.32 3.85
CA LEU A 180 6.71 2.21 3.78
C LEU A 180 7.41 0.86 3.92
N SER A 181 8.52 0.67 3.21
CA SER A 181 9.28 -0.57 3.25
C SER A 181 9.88 -0.82 4.63
N ALA A 182 10.52 0.16 5.23
CA ALA A 182 11.10 0.05 6.57
C ALA A 182 10.01 -0.22 7.62
N ALA A 183 8.90 0.53 7.58
CA ALA A 183 7.77 0.35 8.47
C ALA A 183 7.11 -1.03 8.30
N THR A 184 7.02 -1.55 7.08
CA THR A 184 6.50 -2.90 6.78
C THR A 184 7.36 -3.99 7.44
N LEU A 185 8.69 -3.88 7.39
CA LEU A 185 9.58 -4.81 8.08
C LEU A 185 9.47 -4.69 9.61
N TYR A 186 9.31 -3.47 10.12
CA TYR A 186 9.05 -3.24 11.53
C TYR A 186 7.71 -3.86 11.97
N GLY A 187 6.65 -3.68 11.18
CA GLY A 187 5.35 -4.33 11.39
C GLY A 187 5.46 -5.86 11.40
N LYS A 188 6.24 -6.44 10.47
CA LYS A 188 6.52 -7.88 10.48
C LYS A 188 7.14 -8.34 11.81
N ARG A 189 8.06 -7.56 12.39
CA ARG A 189 8.66 -7.88 13.69
C ARG A 189 7.63 -7.82 14.82
N ILE A 190 6.77 -6.80 14.83
CA ILE A 190 5.70 -6.65 15.85
C ILE A 190 4.69 -7.80 15.72
N SER A 191 4.35 -8.22 14.51
CA SER A 191 3.37 -9.29 14.26
C SER A 191 3.78 -10.65 14.83
N GLN A 192 5.03 -10.83 15.27
CA GLN A 192 5.47 -12.04 15.95
C GLN A 192 4.93 -12.11 17.40
N THR A 193 4.67 -10.97 18.02
CA THR A 193 4.23 -10.85 19.43
C THR A 193 2.82 -10.30 19.59
N VAL A 194 2.29 -9.63 18.57
CA VAL A 194 0.93 -9.08 18.52
C VAL A 194 0.17 -9.75 17.38
N ASP A 195 -1.11 -10.04 17.58
CA ASP A 195 -1.97 -10.56 16.48
C ASP A 195 -1.96 -9.57 15.30
N PRO A 196 -1.73 -10.04 14.05
CA PRO A 196 -1.63 -9.14 12.89
C PRO A 196 -2.87 -8.28 12.65
N THR A 197 -4.07 -8.81 12.94
CA THR A 197 -5.33 -8.07 12.77
C THR A 197 -5.42 -6.93 13.79
N VAL A 198 -5.08 -7.22 15.05
CA VAL A 198 -5.04 -6.21 16.13
C VAL A 198 -3.98 -5.17 15.85
N MET A 199 -2.78 -5.60 15.45
CA MET A 199 -1.68 -4.72 15.06
C MET A 199 -2.09 -3.76 13.94
N THR A 200 -2.65 -4.31 12.86
CA THR A 200 -3.06 -3.51 11.70
C THR A 200 -4.23 -2.59 12.05
N GLY A 201 -5.17 -3.06 12.88
CA GLY A 201 -6.28 -2.24 13.36
C GLY A 201 -5.80 -1.00 14.11
N TRP A 202 -4.94 -1.15 15.09
CA TRP A 202 -4.37 -0.03 15.84
C TRP A 202 -3.47 0.87 14.98
N GLN A 203 -2.63 0.28 14.14
CA GLN A 203 -1.78 1.03 13.20
C GLN A 203 -2.60 1.95 12.29
N LEU A 204 -3.64 1.43 11.65
CA LEU A 204 -4.49 2.22 10.76
C LEU A 204 -5.31 3.26 11.52
N ALA A 205 -5.83 2.91 12.71
CA ALA A 205 -6.59 3.84 13.53
C ALA A 205 -5.73 5.02 14.01
N PHE A 206 -4.56 4.76 14.58
CA PHE A 206 -3.62 5.81 15.02
C PHE A 206 -3.15 6.66 13.84
N GLY A 207 -2.68 6.02 12.77
CA GLY A 207 -2.17 6.74 11.62
C GLY A 207 -3.27 7.53 10.91
N GLY A 208 -4.48 6.96 10.80
CA GLY A 208 -5.64 7.64 10.26
C GLY A 208 -6.04 8.86 11.10
N LEU A 209 -6.03 8.73 12.43
CA LEU A 209 -6.32 9.85 13.33
C LEU A 209 -5.31 11.00 13.17
N VAL A 210 -4.02 10.68 13.07
CA VAL A 210 -2.96 11.70 12.83
C VAL A 210 -3.15 12.38 11.47
N LEU A 211 -3.53 11.63 10.41
CA LEU A 211 -3.83 12.21 9.10
C LEU A 211 -5.05 13.12 9.13
N VAL A 212 -6.14 12.71 9.80
CA VAL A 212 -7.35 13.54 9.96
C VAL A 212 -6.99 14.83 10.69
N GLY A 213 -6.33 14.74 11.85
CA GLY A 213 -5.92 15.90 12.62
C GLY A 213 -4.97 16.83 11.85
N GLY A 214 -3.92 16.26 11.24
CA GLY A 214 -2.94 17.02 10.45
C GLY A 214 -3.58 17.69 9.22
N GLY A 215 -4.47 16.99 8.52
CA GLY A 215 -5.15 17.53 7.37
C GLY A 215 -6.07 18.72 7.73
N TYR A 216 -6.86 18.61 8.81
CA TYR A 216 -7.67 19.72 9.28
C TYR A 216 -6.83 20.91 9.80
N LEU A 217 -5.72 20.63 10.49
CA LEU A 217 -4.80 21.69 10.96
C LEU A 217 -4.13 22.45 9.80
N THR A 218 -4.01 21.83 8.64
CA THR A 218 -3.45 22.47 7.43
C THR A 218 -4.52 23.05 6.51
N GLY A 219 -5.79 23.15 6.96
CA GLY A 219 -6.89 23.78 6.23
C GLY A 219 -7.71 22.83 5.38
N GLY A 220 -7.48 21.53 5.45
CA GLY A 220 -8.28 20.54 4.74
C GLY A 220 -9.72 20.47 5.24
N THR A 221 -10.65 20.11 4.36
CA THR A 221 -12.06 19.94 4.67
C THR A 221 -12.58 18.65 4.05
N LEU A 222 -13.60 18.05 4.66
CA LEU A 222 -14.28 16.90 4.07
C LEU A 222 -15.76 16.94 4.45
N ALA A 223 -16.64 16.96 3.45
CA ALA A 223 -18.08 16.91 3.64
C ALA A 223 -18.69 15.81 2.75
N VAL A 224 -19.64 15.06 3.29
CA VAL A 224 -20.36 14.02 2.54
C VAL A 224 -21.54 14.66 1.83
N HIS A 225 -21.43 14.84 0.52
CA HIS A 225 -22.45 15.50 -0.28
C HIS A 225 -23.47 14.53 -0.90
N SER A 226 -23.18 13.23 -0.93
CA SER A 226 -24.03 12.22 -1.57
C SER A 226 -23.87 10.83 -0.97
N ALA A 227 -24.87 9.97 -1.15
CA ALA A 227 -24.76 8.56 -0.80
C ALA A 227 -23.64 7.86 -1.57
N ALA A 228 -23.38 8.26 -2.82
CA ALA A 228 -22.28 7.72 -3.63
C ALA A 228 -20.91 8.03 -3.00
N ALA A 229 -20.71 9.24 -2.47
CA ALA A 229 -19.49 9.60 -1.75
C ALA A 229 -19.28 8.69 -0.52
N ALA A 230 -20.33 8.47 0.27
CA ALA A 230 -20.27 7.59 1.44
C ALA A 230 -19.96 6.13 1.03
N LEU A 231 -20.55 5.62 -0.06
CA LEU A 231 -20.30 4.26 -0.56
C LEU A 231 -18.87 4.08 -1.04
N VAL A 232 -18.29 5.06 -1.75
CA VAL A 232 -16.88 5.00 -2.18
C VAL A 232 -15.94 5.00 -0.98
N LEU A 233 -16.20 5.83 0.04
CA LEU A 233 -15.41 5.82 1.26
C LEU A 233 -15.55 4.49 2.02
N ALA A 234 -16.75 3.92 2.10
CA ALA A 234 -16.99 2.61 2.70
C ALA A 234 -16.25 1.50 1.94
N TYR A 235 -16.29 1.51 0.61
CA TYR A 235 -15.54 0.59 -0.23
C TYR A 235 -14.03 0.68 0.04
N LEU A 236 -13.47 1.88 0.04
CA LEU A 236 -12.05 2.11 0.32
C LEU A 236 -11.66 1.70 1.74
N THR A 237 -12.57 1.87 2.70
CA THR A 237 -12.42 1.41 4.09
C THR A 237 -12.32 -0.11 4.15
N LEU A 238 -13.27 -0.84 3.55
CA LEU A 238 -13.28 -2.30 3.50
C LEU A 238 -12.05 -2.86 2.79
N LEU A 239 -11.72 -2.30 1.64
CA LEU A 239 -10.53 -2.64 0.86
C LEU A 239 -9.26 -2.50 1.72
N SER A 240 -9.12 -1.37 2.42
CA SER A 240 -7.96 -1.12 3.27
C SER A 240 -7.90 -2.11 4.44
N SER A 241 -9.02 -2.36 5.11
CA SER A 241 -9.09 -3.33 6.20
C SER A 241 -8.63 -4.72 5.75
N ILE A 242 -9.18 -5.22 4.66
CA ILE A 242 -8.90 -6.57 4.16
C ILE A 242 -7.45 -6.66 3.66
N ALA A 243 -7.03 -5.75 2.79
CA ALA A 243 -5.72 -5.83 2.15
C ALA A 243 -4.57 -5.67 3.17
N PHE A 244 -4.63 -4.68 4.07
CA PHE A 244 -3.56 -4.47 5.05
C PHE A 244 -3.51 -5.57 6.10
N ALA A 245 -4.67 -6.08 6.59
CA ALA A 245 -4.68 -7.18 7.55
C ALA A 245 -4.14 -8.46 6.92
N LEU A 246 -4.61 -8.82 5.73
CA LEU A 246 -4.15 -10.01 5.02
C LEU A 246 -2.67 -9.93 4.68
N TRP A 247 -2.18 -8.77 4.23
CA TRP A 247 -0.76 -8.54 3.97
C TRP A 247 0.09 -8.71 5.23
N SER A 248 -0.37 -8.20 6.36
CA SER A 248 0.31 -8.36 7.65
C SER A 248 0.38 -9.82 8.10
N VAL A 249 -0.71 -10.59 7.87
CA VAL A 249 -0.73 -12.04 8.12
C VAL A 249 0.27 -12.77 7.20
N LEU A 250 0.31 -12.41 5.92
CA LEU A 250 1.25 -13.00 4.97
C LEU A 250 2.70 -12.75 5.37
N LEU A 251 3.03 -11.52 5.74
CA LEU A 251 4.38 -11.17 6.18
C LEU A 251 4.77 -11.81 7.51
N LYS A 252 3.80 -12.07 8.40
CA LYS A 252 4.05 -12.82 9.65
C LYS A 252 4.60 -14.22 9.35
N HIS A 253 4.03 -14.89 8.35
CA HIS A 253 4.28 -16.31 8.08
C HIS A 253 5.26 -16.57 6.93
N ASN A 254 5.60 -15.55 6.14
CA ASN A 254 6.44 -15.71 4.94
C ASN A 254 7.62 -14.76 4.94
N ARG A 255 8.62 -15.06 4.10
CA ARG A 255 9.75 -14.15 3.85
C ARG A 255 9.27 -12.90 3.11
N VAL A 256 9.83 -11.74 3.47
CA VAL A 256 9.51 -10.47 2.80
C VAL A 256 9.83 -10.53 1.32
N SER A 257 10.98 -11.08 0.97
CA SER A 257 11.42 -11.23 -0.43
C SER A 257 10.53 -12.17 -1.27
N MET A 258 9.71 -13.00 -0.64
CA MET A 258 8.74 -13.85 -1.33
C MET A 258 7.44 -13.09 -1.62
N ILE A 259 7.03 -12.20 -0.72
CA ILE A 259 5.73 -11.50 -0.78
C ILE A 259 5.88 -10.12 -1.44
N ALA A 260 6.93 -9.34 -1.14
CA ALA A 260 7.08 -7.97 -1.61
C ALA A 260 7.05 -7.81 -3.15
N PRO A 261 7.59 -8.72 -3.98
CA PRO A 261 7.52 -8.60 -5.44
C PRO A 261 6.10 -8.55 -6.01
N PHE A 262 5.10 -9.10 -5.29
CA PHE A 262 3.70 -8.98 -5.71
C PHE A 262 3.25 -7.51 -5.79
N ASN A 263 3.90 -6.58 -5.08
CA ASN A 263 3.59 -5.14 -5.17
C ASN A 263 3.74 -4.58 -6.59
N PHE A 264 4.53 -5.20 -7.47
CA PHE A 264 4.58 -4.82 -8.88
C PHE A 264 3.26 -5.06 -9.64
N VAL A 265 2.39 -5.91 -9.11
CA VAL A 265 1.03 -6.11 -9.66
C VAL A 265 0.15 -4.86 -9.43
N VAL A 266 0.38 -4.12 -8.34
CA VAL A 266 -0.45 -2.97 -7.95
C VAL A 266 -0.56 -1.91 -9.04
N PRO A 267 0.55 -1.34 -9.57
CA PRO A 267 0.47 -0.33 -10.61
C PRO A 267 -0.11 -0.89 -11.93
N VAL A 268 0.18 -2.15 -12.26
CA VAL A 268 -0.37 -2.80 -13.46
C VAL A 268 -1.88 -2.99 -13.33
N ALA A 269 -2.34 -3.54 -12.21
CA ALA A 269 -3.76 -3.69 -11.92
C ALA A 269 -4.47 -2.34 -11.83
N GLY A 270 -3.85 -1.35 -11.20
CA GLY A 270 -4.36 0.00 -11.08
C GLY A 270 -4.60 0.66 -12.43
N THR A 271 -3.65 0.54 -13.35
CA THR A 271 -3.77 1.07 -14.71
C THR A 271 -4.90 0.37 -15.48
N VAL A 272 -4.92 -0.97 -15.45
CA VAL A 272 -5.97 -1.76 -16.15
C VAL A 272 -7.36 -1.42 -15.61
N LEU A 273 -7.52 -1.39 -14.29
CA LEU A 273 -8.81 -1.09 -13.66
C LEU A 273 -9.23 0.37 -13.87
N SER A 274 -8.30 1.33 -13.80
CA SER A 274 -8.59 2.73 -14.12
C SER A 274 -9.09 2.89 -15.55
N ALA A 275 -8.46 2.21 -16.49
CA ALA A 275 -8.88 2.25 -17.88
C ALA A 275 -10.28 1.65 -18.09
N ILE A 276 -10.60 0.51 -17.45
CA ILE A 276 -11.94 -0.10 -17.53
C ILE A 276 -13.01 0.81 -16.91
N PHE A 277 -12.76 1.37 -15.73
CA PHE A 277 -13.75 2.15 -14.98
C PHE A 277 -13.85 3.60 -15.43
N LEU A 278 -12.76 4.16 -15.96
CA LEU A 278 -12.69 5.56 -16.41
C LEU A 278 -12.77 5.70 -17.94
N GLY A 279 -12.94 4.59 -18.69
CA GLY A 279 -13.11 4.60 -20.15
C GLY A 279 -11.84 4.91 -20.93
N GLU A 280 -10.65 4.71 -20.35
CA GLU A 280 -9.38 4.92 -21.02
C GLU A 280 -9.03 3.73 -21.95
N ASN A 281 -8.41 3.99 -23.12
CA ASN A 281 -8.11 2.96 -24.12
C ASN A 281 -6.92 2.10 -23.69
N ILE A 282 -7.13 0.78 -23.43
CA ILE A 282 -6.12 -0.17 -22.93
C ILE A 282 -5.55 -1.11 -24.01
N LEU A 283 -6.01 -1.02 -25.25
CA LEU A 283 -5.62 -1.98 -26.31
C LEU A 283 -4.20 -1.75 -26.85
N GLU A 284 -3.22 -1.60 -25.95
CA GLU A 284 -1.81 -1.54 -26.33
C GLU A 284 -1.07 -2.80 -25.89
N LEU A 285 -0.28 -3.38 -26.78
CA LEU A 285 0.55 -4.58 -26.56
C LEU A 285 1.43 -4.48 -25.28
N LYS A 286 1.80 -3.25 -24.87
CA LYS A 286 2.60 -3.00 -23.67
C LYS A 286 1.99 -3.54 -22.38
N TYR A 287 0.65 -3.53 -22.24
CA TYR A 287 -0.03 -4.04 -21.03
C TYR A 287 0.05 -5.56 -20.92
N ALA A 288 -0.09 -6.27 -22.06
CA ALA A 288 0.06 -7.73 -22.10
C ALA A 288 1.51 -8.15 -21.78
N VAL A 289 2.50 -7.43 -22.33
CA VAL A 289 3.93 -7.70 -22.07
C VAL A 289 4.28 -7.40 -20.61
N ALA A 290 3.77 -6.31 -20.04
CA ALA A 290 3.99 -5.97 -18.64
C ALA A 290 3.42 -7.02 -17.68
N LEU A 291 2.20 -7.50 -17.94
CA LEU A 291 1.59 -8.60 -17.19
C LEU A 291 2.44 -9.88 -17.27
N ALA A 292 2.97 -10.21 -18.45
CA ALA A 292 3.85 -11.37 -18.65
C ALA A 292 5.18 -11.23 -17.86
N LEU A 293 5.78 -10.04 -17.84
CA LEU A 293 7.02 -9.78 -17.08
C LEU A 293 6.79 -9.90 -15.56
N VAL A 294 5.70 -9.32 -15.05
CA VAL A 294 5.32 -9.44 -13.63
C VAL A 294 4.99 -10.89 -13.28
N HIS A 295 4.25 -11.60 -14.15
CA HIS A 295 3.92 -13.01 -13.93
C HIS A 295 5.20 -13.89 -13.87
N ARG A 296 6.16 -13.67 -14.78
CA ARG A 296 7.43 -14.41 -14.78
C ARG A 296 8.25 -14.19 -13.50
N ASP A 297 8.24 -12.98 -12.94
CA ASP A 297 8.88 -12.70 -11.64
C ASP A 297 8.22 -13.50 -10.51
N LEU A 298 6.90 -13.67 -10.56
CA LEU A 298 6.14 -14.36 -9.51
C LEU A 298 6.25 -15.89 -9.58
N VAL A 299 6.35 -16.45 -10.79
CA VAL A 299 6.36 -17.90 -11.01
C VAL A 299 7.77 -18.49 -11.09
N GLY A 300 8.76 -17.67 -11.43
CA GLY A 300 10.18 -18.09 -11.56
C GLY A 300 10.88 -18.37 -10.21
N LYS A 301 10.11 -18.42 -9.14
CA LYS A 301 10.54 -18.76 -7.76
C LYS A 301 9.96 -20.10 -7.34
#